data_92ca239e39116069115f447045c0cee5
#
_entry.id   92ca239e39116069115f447045c0cee5
#
_cell.length_a   1.000
_cell.length_b   1.000
_cell.length_c   1.000
_cell.angle_alpha   90.00
_cell.angle_beta   90.00
_cell.angle_gamma   90.00
#
_symmetry.space_group_name_H-M   'P 1'
#
loop_
_entity.id
_entity.type
_entity.pdbx_description
1 polymer ?
#
loop_
_entity_poly.entity_id
_entity_poly.type
_entity_poly.pdbx_seq_one_letter_code
_entity_poly.pdbx_strand_id
1 'polypeptide(L)'
;MGLCLGRETSVLAGNPPKPTLSVQSGSVVARGKQVTISCEVTTGAREYRLYKEGGPHPWRSQNTPEATNKAEFLIPSIEQQHGGRYRCYYKTPAGWSEHSDPLELVVTGFYSKPSLSVQASPVVVTPGETVTLQCGSQLGFSRFVLTKEGERKPSLILDSVFINSTGQFQGLFSVGPVNSSQRWTFRCYGYQVTSPQVWSEPSEPLEIHVSGAVQPLERPPNVSDSKAVSQPQDYTMENLIRLGLSVLVLVLLGILLFESQHSQRPAQHAARSSAFVKVAETWE
;
A
#
# COMPACT_ATOMS: atom_id res chain seq x y z
N MET A 1 29.27 65.41 9.65
CA MET A 1 29.54 64.03 10.13
C MET A 1 28.21 63.38 10.43
N GLY A 2 27.71 62.57 9.50
CA GLY A 2 26.44 61.84 9.64
C GLY A 2 26.76 60.37 9.85
N LEU A 3 26.49 59.83 11.03
CA LEU A 3 26.56 58.40 11.34
C LEU A 3 25.32 57.72 10.76
N CYS A 4 25.52 56.96 9.71
CA CYS A 4 24.51 56.05 9.15
C CYS A 4 24.51 54.77 9.99
N LEU A 5 23.62 54.65 10.98
CA LEU A 5 23.34 53.42 11.71
C LEU A 5 22.56 52.49 10.77
N GLY A 6 23.30 51.62 10.11
CA GLY A 6 22.72 50.49 9.42
C GLY A 6 22.01 49.57 10.42
N ARG A 7 20.69 49.49 10.36
CA ARG A 7 19.91 48.52 11.08
C ARG A 7 20.19 47.17 10.43
N GLU A 8 21.05 46.35 11.05
CA GLU A 8 21.10 44.92 10.73
C GLU A 8 19.75 44.34 11.12
N THR A 9 18.90 44.13 10.12
CA THR A 9 17.75 43.23 10.26
C THR A 9 18.30 41.81 10.38
N SER A 10 18.43 41.34 11.62
CA SER A 10 18.60 39.89 11.87
C SER A 10 17.35 39.19 11.34
N VAL A 11 17.41 38.71 10.11
CA VAL A 11 16.46 37.73 9.59
C VAL A 11 16.59 36.57 10.56
N LEU A 12 15.55 36.29 11.33
CA LEU A 12 15.41 35.06 12.08
C LEU A 12 15.52 33.92 11.03
N ALA A 13 16.72 33.35 10.92
CA ALA A 13 16.97 32.23 10.04
C ALA A 13 16.17 31.03 10.60
N GLY A 14 14.99 30.83 10.07
CA GLY A 14 14.22 29.62 10.35
C GLY A 14 15.07 28.39 10.06
N ASN A 15 14.77 27.28 10.71
CA ASN A 15 15.47 26.03 10.46
C ASN A 15 15.45 25.70 8.96
N PRO A 16 16.58 25.22 8.39
CA PRO A 16 16.62 24.86 6.99
C PRO A 16 15.53 23.79 6.70
N PRO A 17 14.79 23.92 5.58
CA PRO A 17 13.72 23.00 5.25
C PRO A 17 14.24 21.57 5.09
N LYS A 18 13.41 20.58 5.38
CA LYS A 18 13.80 19.17 5.23
C LYS A 18 14.08 18.84 3.76
N PRO A 19 15.12 18.02 3.47
CA PRO A 19 15.44 17.60 2.11
C PRO A 19 14.46 16.52 1.62
N THR A 20 14.45 16.30 0.30
CA THR A 20 13.76 15.20 -0.36
C THR A 20 14.76 14.10 -0.70
N LEU A 21 14.43 12.85 -0.33
CA LEU A 21 15.26 11.69 -0.62
C LEU A 21 14.56 10.81 -1.66
N SER A 22 15.29 10.41 -2.70
CA SER A 22 14.75 9.60 -3.80
C SER A 22 15.75 8.60 -4.36
N VAL A 23 15.26 7.61 -5.12
CA VAL A 23 16.06 6.65 -5.90
C VAL A 23 15.56 6.66 -7.34
N GLN A 24 16.46 6.82 -8.31
CA GLN A 24 16.10 6.97 -9.72
C GLN A 24 15.42 5.73 -10.31
N SER A 25 15.89 4.53 -9.96
CA SER A 25 15.43 3.25 -10.50
C SER A 25 14.32 2.57 -9.69
N GLY A 26 13.75 3.28 -8.71
CA GLY A 26 12.79 2.70 -7.77
C GLY A 26 13.47 2.10 -6.54
N SER A 27 12.67 1.88 -5.48
CA SER A 27 13.18 1.46 -4.17
C SER A 27 13.32 -0.06 -4.00
N VAL A 28 12.98 -0.86 -5.01
CA VAL A 28 13.16 -2.32 -5.03
C VAL A 28 14.25 -2.65 -6.05
N VAL A 29 15.41 -3.14 -5.58
CA VAL A 29 16.61 -3.29 -6.40
C VAL A 29 17.21 -4.68 -6.27
N ALA A 30 17.54 -5.31 -7.40
CA ALA A 30 18.13 -6.64 -7.42
C ALA A 30 19.60 -6.61 -6.97
N ARG A 31 20.03 -7.72 -6.35
CA ARG A 31 21.43 -8.01 -6.00
C ARG A 31 22.38 -7.70 -7.17
N GLY A 32 23.50 -7.09 -6.86
CA GLY A 32 24.55 -6.76 -7.84
C GLY A 32 24.27 -5.55 -8.72
N LYS A 33 23.06 -4.96 -8.68
CA LYS A 33 22.75 -3.76 -9.43
C LYS A 33 23.31 -2.52 -8.74
N GLN A 34 23.61 -1.50 -9.54
CA GLN A 34 24.00 -0.19 -9.07
C GLN A 34 22.76 0.64 -8.68
N VAL A 35 22.87 1.43 -7.62
CA VAL A 35 21.85 2.35 -7.14
C VAL A 35 22.45 3.70 -6.80
N THR A 36 21.75 4.77 -7.15
CA THR A 36 22.05 6.12 -6.70
C THR A 36 20.90 6.65 -5.84
N ILE A 37 21.20 6.98 -4.60
CA ILE A 37 20.29 7.65 -3.68
C ILE A 37 20.57 9.15 -3.78
N SER A 38 19.55 9.93 -4.15
CA SER A 38 19.63 11.38 -4.35
C SER A 38 18.99 12.12 -3.19
N CYS A 39 19.72 13.07 -2.61
CA CYS A 39 19.25 13.99 -1.58
C CYS A 39 19.13 15.39 -2.20
N GLU A 40 17.89 15.91 -2.35
CA GLU A 40 17.62 17.18 -3.00
C GLU A 40 17.13 18.22 -1.99
N VAL A 41 17.57 19.48 -2.16
CA VAL A 41 17.28 20.60 -1.29
C VAL A 41 16.87 21.81 -2.11
N THR A 42 16.09 22.70 -1.52
CA THR A 42 15.64 23.95 -2.16
C THR A 42 16.69 25.06 -2.07
N THR A 43 17.49 25.04 -1.00
CA THR A 43 18.59 25.99 -0.76
C THR A 43 19.90 25.27 -0.85
N GLY A 44 20.85 25.73 -1.65
CA GLY A 44 22.14 25.06 -1.83
C GLY A 44 22.86 24.77 -0.50
N ALA A 45 23.50 23.61 -0.44
CA ALA A 45 24.29 23.16 0.70
C ALA A 45 25.65 22.64 0.27
N ARG A 46 26.62 22.65 1.19
CA ARG A 46 27.98 22.15 0.94
C ARG A 46 28.27 20.84 1.66
N GLU A 47 27.49 20.46 2.63
CA GLU A 47 27.64 19.22 3.39
C GLU A 47 26.31 18.50 3.45
N TYR A 48 26.31 17.25 2.98
CA TYR A 48 25.18 16.33 2.99
C TYR A 48 25.55 15.06 3.74
N ARG A 49 24.63 14.54 4.51
CA ARG A 49 24.81 13.29 5.24
C ARG A 49 23.64 12.37 4.97
N LEU A 50 23.95 11.13 4.64
CA LEU A 50 23.01 10.04 4.52
C LEU A 50 23.09 9.15 5.75
N TYR A 51 21.97 8.95 6.40
CA TYR A 51 21.81 8.09 7.55
C TYR A 51 21.03 6.84 7.16
N LYS A 52 21.46 5.69 7.70
CA LYS A 52 20.75 4.41 7.59
C LYS A 52 20.36 3.95 8.98
N GLU A 53 19.08 3.59 9.20
CA GLU A 53 18.61 3.08 10.49
C GLU A 53 19.38 1.81 10.89
N GLY A 54 19.82 1.74 12.16
CA GLY A 54 20.60 0.64 12.70
C GLY A 54 22.06 0.58 12.24
N GLY A 55 22.52 1.55 11.46
CA GLY A 55 23.90 1.65 10.98
C GLY A 55 24.71 2.76 11.67
N PRO A 56 25.97 2.95 11.23
CA PRO A 56 26.82 4.03 11.72
C PRO A 56 26.23 5.41 11.37
N HIS A 57 26.55 6.39 12.19
CA HIS A 57 26.13 7.77 12.01
C HIS A 57 27.28 8.71 11.67
N PRO A 58 27.28 9.38 10.52
CA PRO A 58 26.44 9.11 9.34
C PRO A 58 26.85 7.84 8.61
N TRP A 59 25.94 7.22 7.84
CA TRP A 59 26.30 6.08 7.00
C TRP A 59 27.22 6.50 5.85
N ARG A 60 26.92 7.66 5.21
CA ARG A 60 27.78 8.34 4.22
C ARG A 60 27.67 9.85 4.35
N SER A 61 28.75 10.54 4.00
CA SER A 61 28.82 12.01 3.93
C SER A 61 29.38 12.43 2.58
N GLN A 62 28.89 13.56 2.09
CA GLN A 62 29.37 14.18 0.86
C GLN A 62 29.56 15.67 1.12
N ASN A 63 30.78 16.17 0.84
CA ASN A 63 31.13 17.58 0.89
C ASN A 63 31.34 18.06 -0.54
N THR A 64 30.77 19.22 -0.87
CA THR A 64 30.91 19.86 -2.19
C THR A 64 31.68 21.18 -2.04
N PRO A 65 32.59 21.53 -2.97
CA PRO A 65 33.35 22.76 -2.91
C PRO A 65 32.45 23.99 -3.03
N GLU A 66 31.39 23.89 -3.79
CA GLU A 66 30.34 24.89 -3.95
C GLU A 66 29.02 24.41 -3.41
N ALA A 67 28.11 25.34 -3.11
CA ALA A 67 26.76 25.00 -2.67
C ALA A 67 25.99 24.37 -3.84
N THR A 68 25.48 23.16 -3.63
CA THR A 68 24.66 22.42 -4.60
C THR A 68 23.27 22.18 -4.06
N ASN A 69 22.30 21.98 -4.94
CA ASN A 69 20.94 21.64 -4.55
C ASN A 69 20.69 20.13 -4.51
N LYS A 70 21.73 19.33 -4.79
CA LYS A 70 21.63 17.88 -4.87
C LYS A 70 22.95 17.22 -4.45
N ALA A 71 22.83 16.15 -3.68
CA ALA A 71 23.92 15.20 -3.43
C ALA A 71 23.50 13.81 -3.88
N GLU A 72 24.46 13.05 -4.43
CA GLU A 72 24.21 11.70 -4.95
C GLU A 72 25.13 10.69 -4.27
N PHE A 73 24.51 9.69 -3.64
CA PHE A 73 25.20 8.64 -2.92
C PHE A 73 25.14 7.35 -3.75
N LEU A 74 26.24 7.03 -4.43
CA LEU A 74 26.33 5.86 -5.27
C LEU A 74 26.61 4.60 -4.47
N ILE A 75 25.82 3.56 -4.69
CA ILE A 75 26.07 2.18 -4.26
C ILE A 75 26.38 1.38 -5.54
N PRO A 76 27.64 1.03 -5.81
CA PRO A 76 28.01 0.43 -7.09
C PRO A 76 27.47 -0.99 -7.29
N SER A 77 27.27 -1.70 -6.20
CA SER A 77 26.70 -3.06 -6.22
C SER A 77 25.84 -3.29 -4.98
N ILE A 78 24.58 -3.63 -5.19
CA ILE A 78 23.66 -3.94 -4.10
C ILE A 78 24.01 -5.29 -3.46
N GLU A 79 24.13 -5.26 -2.14
CA GLU A 79 24.32 -6.40 -1.27
C GLU A 79 23.24 -6.41 -0.18
N GLN A 80 23.14 -7.51 0.56
CA GLN A 80 22.11 -7.69 1.59
C GLN A 80 22.08 -6.57 2.64
N GLN A 81 23.26 -6.12 3.09
CA GLN A 81 23.39 -5.06 4.09
C GLN A 81 22.93 -3.68 3.59
N HIS A 82 22.70 -3.50 2.30
CA HIS A 82 22.19 -2.24 1.76
C HIS A 82 20.67 -2.09 1.90
N GLY A 83 19.92 -3.18 2.13
CA GLY A 83 18.50 -3.09 2.48
C GLY A 83 18.31 -2.34 3.80
N GLY A 84 17.31 -1.43 3.85
CA GLY A 84 17.01 -0.65 5.05
C GLY A 84 16.32 0.66 4.79
N ARG A 85 16.12 1.43 5.86
CA ARG A 85 15.55 2.78 5.79
C ARG A 85 16.64 3.82 5.85
N TYR A 86 16.56 4.77 4.94
CA TYR A 86 17.52 5.86 4.79
C TYR A 86 16.82 7.21 5.00
N ARG A 87 17.61 8.17 5.55
CA ARG A 87 17.24 9.58 5.66
C ARG A 87 18.45 10.42 5.32
N CYS A 88 18.26 11.59 4.73
CA CYS A 88 19.32 12.56 4.55
C CYS A 88 19.04 13.85 5.33
N TYR A 89 20.09 14.59 5.58
CA TYR A 89 20.09 15.94 6.14
C TYR A 89 21.32 16.69 5.62
N TYR A 90 21.24 18.01 5.66
CA TYR A 90 22.26 18.85 5.07
C TYR A 90 22.59 20.05 5.98
N LYS A 91 23.72 20.68 5.75
CA LYS A 91 24.22 21.80 6.52
C LYS A 91 24.22 23.08 5.71
N THR A 92 23.65 24.14 6.30
CA THR A 92 23.72 25.51 5.82
C THR A 92 24.47 26.38 6.83
N PRO A 93 24.78 27.65 6.51
CA PRO A 93 25.31 28.60 7.50
C PRO A 93 24.40 28.79 8.73
N ALA A 94 23.07 28.57 8.56
CA ALA A 94 22.10 28.65 9.65
C ALA A 94 22.07 27.39 10.55
N GLY A 95 22.76 26.30 10.16
CA GLY A 95 22.82 25.04 10.90
C GLY A 95 22.40 23.83 10.07
N TRP A 96 22.14 22.71 10.76
CA TRP A 96 21.65 21.48 10.17
C TRP A 96 20.16 21.53 9.91
N SER A 97 19.73 20.94 8.78
CA SER A 97 18.31 20.72 8.50
C SER A 97 17.73 19.61 9.37
N GLU A 98 16.40 19.51 9.39
CA GLU A 98 15.74 18.28 9.78
C GLU A 98 16.05 17.15 8.81
N HIS A 99 15.83 15.91 9.24
CA HIS A 99 15.95 14.74 8.37
C HIS A 99 14.82 14.69 7.34
N SER A 100 15.13 14.18 6.15
CA SER A 100 14.11 13.84 5.14
C SER A 100 13.08 12.85 5.67
N ASP A 101 11.98 12.70 4.97
CA ASP A 101 11.13 11.52 5.11
C ASP A 101 11.96 10.26 4.84
N PRO A 102 11.61 9.12 5.48
CA PRO A 102 12.36 7.90 5.28
C PRO A 102 12.16 7.34 3.87
N LEU A 103 13.26 6.93 3.26
CA LEU A 103 13.29 6.13 2.03
C LEU A 103 13.56 4.68 2.41
N GLU A 104 12.65 3.78 2.07
CA GLU A 104 12.86 2.34 2.23
C GLU A 104 13.50 1.77 0.98
N LEU A 105 14.71 1.24 1.10
CA LEU A 105 15.41 0.53 0.05
C LEU A 105 15.29 -0.97 0.29
N VAL A 106 14.58 -1.64 -0.60
CA VAL A 106 14.41 -3.10 -0.61
C VAL A 106 15.42 -3.71 -1.57
N VAL A 107 16.12 -4.75 -1.11
CA VAL A 107 17.09 -5.50 -1.92
C VAL A 107 16.53 -6.90 -2.19
N THR A 108 16.64 -7.39 -3.44
CA THR A 108 16.09 -8.68 -3.85
C THR A 108 17.17 -9.62 -4.37
N GLY A 109 16.85 -10.93 -4.46
CA GLY A 109 17.79 -11.92 -4.99
C GLY A 109 18.68 -12.59 -3.94
N PHE A 110 18.29 -12.53 -2.65
CA PHE A 110 19.08 -13.12 -1.56
C PHE A 110 18.56 -14.47 -1.06
N TYR A 111 17.35 -14.84 -1.47
CA TYR A 111 16.73 -16.17 -1.23
C TYR A 111 16.18 -16.69 -2.52
N SER A 112 15.99 -18.02 -2.60
CA SER A 112 15.41 -18.67 -3.78
C SER A 112 14.00 -18.15 -4.05
N LYS A 113 13.65 -18.08 -5.33
CA LYS A 113 12.35 -17.58 -5.80
C LYS A 113 11.19 -18.44 -5.29
N PRO A 114 10.06 -17.84 -4.88
CA PRO A 114 8.83 -18.58 -4.65
C PRO A 114 8.15 -18.98 -5.96
N SER A 115 7.21 -19.91 -5.89
CA SER A 115 6.29 -20.22 -6.99
C SER A 115 5.11 -19.23 -6.97
N LEU A 116 4.56 -18.94 -8.15
CA LEU A 116 3.32 -18.16 -8.29
C LEU A 116 2.39 -18.87 -9.27
N SER A 117 1.16 -19.10 -8.87
CA SER A 117 0.14 -19.79 -9.67
C SER A 117 -1.25 -19.20 -9.42
N VAL A 118 -2.19 -19.49 -10.31
CA VAL A 118 -3.62 -19.19 -10.11
C VAL A 118 -4.24 -20.34 -9.33
N GLN A 119 -4.98 -20.03 -8.27
CA GLN A 119 -5.73 -21.04 -7.52
C GLN A 119 -7.09 -21.30 -8.21
N ALA A 120 -7.31 -22.52 -8.69
CA ALA A 120 -8.59 -23.07 -9.12
C ALA A 120 -9.34 -22.31 -10.26
N SER A 121 -8.64 -21.58 -11.15
CA SER A 121 -9.29 -20.89 -12.28
C SER A 121 -8.54 -21.09 -13.59
N PRO A 122 -9.24 -21.07 -14.73
CA PRO A 122 -8.59 -21.01 -16.02
C PRO A 122 -7.78 -19.70 -16.14
N VAL A 123 -6.71 -19.76 -16.91
CA VAL A 123 -5.82 -18.62 -17.19
C VAL A 123 -6.55 -17.43 -17.86
N VAL A 124 -7.77 -17.68 -18.36
CA VAL A 124 -8.64 -16.69 -19.03
C VAL A 124 -9.78 -16.32 -18.11
N VAL A 125 -9.85 -15.06 -17.73
CA VAL A 125 -10.79 -14.50 -16.75
C VAL A 125 -11.70 -13.46 -17.44
N THR A 126 -12.98 -13.38 -17.04
CA THR A 126 -13.89 -12.37 -17.58
C THR A 126 -13.72 -11.01 -16.89
N PRO A 127 -13.97 -9.89 -17.61
CA PRO A 127 -13.90 -8.57 -17.00
C PRO A 127 -14.83 -8.46 -15.79
N GLY A 128 -14.35 -7.86 -14.70
CA GLY A 128 -15.08 -7.70 -13.45
C GLY A 128 -14.86 -8.82 -12.43
N GLU A 129 -14.24 -9.92 -12.81
CA GLU A 129 -13.93 -11.02 -11.90
C GLU A 129 -12.71 -10.72 -11.00
N THR A 130 -12.65 -11.43 -9.90
CA THR A 130 -11.52 -11.44 -8.97
C THR A 130 -10.80 -12.79 -9.08
N VAL A 131 -9.47 -12.74 -9.15
CA VAL A 131 -8.62 -13.92 -9.28
C VAL A 131 -7.85 -14.13 -7.98
N THR A 132 -7.77 -15.38 -7.52
CA THR A 132 -6.91 -15.74 -6.39
C THR A 132 -5.57 -16.26 -6.90
N LEU A 133 -4.48 -15.57 -6.52
CA LEU A 133 -3.12 -15.96 -6.81
C LEU A 133 -2.48 -16.58 -5.57
N GLN A 134 -1.77 -17.69 -5.76
CA GLN A 134 -1.09 -18.43 -4.71
C GLN A 134 0.42 -18.27 -4.87
N CYS A 135 1.07 -17.66 -3.87
CA CYS A 135 2.51 -17.76 -3.69
C CYS A 135 2.85 -18.95 -2.82
N GLY A 136 3.89 -19.70 -3.17
CA GLY A 136 4.33 -20.87 -2.41
C GLY A 136 5.85 -20.97 -2.32
N SER A 137 6.37 -21.45 -1.17
CA SER A 137 7.80 -21.72 -0.97
C SER A 137 8.01 -22.81 0.07
N GLN A 138 9.07 -23.60 -0.09
CA GLN A 138 9.56 -24.49 0.96
C GLN A 138 10.42 -23.73 1.99
N LEU A 139 10.89 -22.54 1.65
CA LEU A 139 11.57 -21.66 2.60
C LEU A 139 10.52 -21.06 3.55
N GLY A 140 10.87 -21.02 4.84
CA GLY A 140 9.99 -20.49 5.89
C GLY A 140 9.87 -18.97 5.87
N PHE A 141 9.47 -18.38 4.75
CA PHE A 141 9.20 -16.95 4.69
C PHE A 141 8.08 -16.59 5.66
N SER A 142 8.24 -15.49 6.39
CA SER A 142 7.18 -14.97 7.26
C SER A 142 6.08 -14.30 6.46
N ARG A 143 6.44 -13.68 5.34
CA ARG A 143 5.52 -12.93 4.47
C ARG A 143 5.81 -13.13 3.00
N PHE A 144 4.76 -13.02 2.21
CA PHE A 144 4.83 -12.90 0.77
C PHE A 144 4.38 -11.51 0.31
N VAL A 145 5.01 -11.05 -0.78
CA VAL A 145 4.70 -9.79 -1.44
C VAL A 145 4.31 -10.08 -2.87
N LEU A 146 3.16 -9.58 -3.28
CA LEU A 146 2.74 -9.59 -4.67
C LEU A 146 2.96 -8.20 -5.27
N THR A 147 3.65 -8.14 -6.40
CA THR A 147 3.87 -6.91 -7.19
C THR A 147 3.21 -7.05 -8.54
N LYS A 148 2.59 -5.98 -9.01
CA LYS A 148 2.05 -5.87 -10.37
C LYS A 148 3.05 -5.11 -11.23
N GLU A 149 3.31 -5.61 -12.43
CA GLU A 149 4.22 -4.95 -13.37
C GLU A 149 3.70 -3.56 -13.77
N GLY A 150 4.59 -2.57 -13.79
CA GLY A 150 4.24 -1.16 -14.06
C GLY A 150 3.84 -0.35 -12.82
N GLU A 151 3.61 -0.96 -11.67
CA GLU A 151 3.36 -0.26 -10.42
C GLU A 151 4.66 0.02 -9.65
N ARG A 152 4.77 1.22 -9.07
CA ARG A 152 5.98 1.65 -8.35
C ARG A 152 6.07 1.12 -6.92
N LYS A 153 4.96 0.69 -6.34
CA LYS A 153 4.88 0.17 -4.97
C LYS A 153 4.38 -1.26 -4.99
N PRO A 154 4.79 -2.10 -4.01
CA PRO A 154 4.23 -3.44 -3.85
C PRO A 154 2.72 -3.37 -3.69
N SER A 155 2.00 -4.19 -4.46
CA SER A 155 0.54 -4.13 -4.49
C SER A 155 -0.07 -4.71 -3.21
N LEU A 156 0.41 -5.88 -2.75
CA LEU A 156 -0.14 -6.59 -1.61
C LEU A 156 0.95 -7.31 -0.81
N ILE A 157 0.77 -7.33 0.52
CA ILE A 157 1.65 -8.06 1.46
C ILE A 157 0.76 -8.91 2.36
N LEU A 158 1.07 -10.20 2.48
CA LEU A 158 0.34 -11.14 3.33
C LEU A 158 1.30 -11.97 4.19
N ASP A 159 0.83 -12.32 5.39
CA ASP A 159 1.49 -13.31 6.23
C ASP A 159 1.41 -14.69 5.56
N SER A 160 2.46 -15.48 5.70
CA SER A 160 2.49 -16.84 5.17
C SER A 160 1.77 -17.80 6.11
N VAL A 161 1.16 -18.84 5.53
CA VAL A 161 0.55 -19.92 6.25
C VAL A 161 1.25 -21.22 5.86
N PHE A 162 1.66 -22.02 6.85
CA PHE A 162 2.24 -23.33 6.60
C PHE A 162 1.15 -24.34 6.30
N ILE A 163 1.26 -25.03 5.17
CA ILE A 163 0.30 -26.05 4.72
C ILE A 163 0.91 -27.45 4.93
N ASN A 164 0.43 -28.16 5.93
CA ASN A 164 0.94 -29.47 6.34
C ASN A 164 0.91 -30.50 5.21
N SER A 165 -0.13 -30.49 4.37
CA SER A 165 -0.30 -31.46 3.28
C SER A 165 0.75 -31.32 2.16
N THR A 166 1.30 -30.13 1.95
CA THR A 166 2.30 -29.84 0.91
C THR A 166 3.69 -29.60 1.47
N GLY A 167 3.82 -29.38 2.79
CA GLY A 167 5.07 -28.98 3.45
C GLY A 167 5.58 -27.60 3.01
N GLN A 168 4.69 -26.73 2.57
CA GLN A 168 5.02 -25.41 2.03
C GLN A 168 4.38 -24.28 2.82
N PHE A 169 5.05 -23.14 2.81
CA PHE A 169 4.48 -21.85 3.22
C PHE A 169 3.76 -21.22 2.04
N GLN A 170 2.55 -20.72 2.25
CA GLN A 170 1.72 -20.17 1.18
C GLN A 170 1.10 -18.84 1.59
N GLY A 171 0.86 -17.95 0.59
CA GLY A 171 0.07 -16.74 0.69
C GLY A 171 -0.95 -16.68 -0.45
N LEU A 172 -2.22 -16.40 -0.13
CA LEU A 172 -3.31 -16.31 -1.10
C LEU A 172 -3.71 -14.86 -1.31
N PHE A 173 -3.47 -14.34 -2.51
CA PHE A 173 -3.73 -12.96 -2.90
C PHE A 173 -4.98 -12.86 -3.77
N SER A 174 -5.94 -12.06 -3.35
CA SER A 174 -7.12 -11.74 -4.14
C SER A 174 -6.85 -10.49 -4.96
N VAL A 175 -6.87 -10.58 -6.28
CA VAL A 175 -6.60 -9.49 -7.22
C VAL A 175 -7.77 -9.26 -8.15
N GLY A 176 -8.19 -8.03 -8.30
CA GLY A 176 -9.33 -7.64 -9.13
C GLY A 176 -10.15 -6.51 -8.49
N PRO A 177 -11.26 -6.13 -9.13
CA PRO A 177 -11.80 -6.69 -10.37
C PRO A 177 -10.90 -6.44 -11.56
N VAL A 178 -10.65 -7.49 -12.38
CA VAL A 178 -9.79 -7.37 -13.57
C VAL A 178 -10.54 -6.74 -14.74
N ASN A 179 -9.82 -6.02 -15.59
CA ASN A 179 -10.36 -5.41 -16.80
C ASN A 179 -9.44 -5.68 -18.00
N SER A 180 -9.97 -5.57 -19.21
CA SER A 180 -9.23 -5.82 -20.45
C SER A 180 -8.35 -4.64 -20.90
N SER A 181 -8.45 -3.48 -20.25
CA SER A 181 -7.70 -2.27 -20.60
C SER A 181 -6.29 -2.24 -20.00
N GLN A 182 -5.98 -3.13 -19.08
CA GLN A 182 -4.69 -3.19 -18.38
C GLN A 182 -4.02 -4.55 -18.56
N ARG A 183 -2.69 -4.54 -18.54
CA ARG A 183 -1.91 -5.77 -18.44
C ARG A 183 -1.85 -6.22 -16.97
N TRP A 184 -2.15 -7.48 -16.72
CA TRP A 184 -2.19 -8.08 -15.41
C TRP A 184 -1.05 -9.10 -15.26
N THR A 185 0.17 -8.60 -15.15
CA THR A 185 1.37 -9.42 -14.92
C THR A 185 1.84 -9.25 -13.50
N PHE A 186 1.99 -10.36 -12.78
CA PHE A 186 2.36 -10.38 -11.38
C PHE A 186 3.66 -11.14 -11.13
N ARG A 187 4.35 -10.75 -10.06
CA ARG A 187 5.48 -11.49 -9.48
C ARG A 187 5.33 -11.55 -7.97
N CYS A 188 5.76 -12.66 -7.40
CA CYS A 188 5.75 -12.88 -5.96
C CYS A 188 7.18 -12.88 -5.41
N TYR A 189 7.34 -12.39 -4.19
CA TYR A 189 8.55 -12.41 -3.39
C TYR A 189 8.24 -12.93 -2.00
N GLY A 190 9.23 -13.51 -1.31
CA GLY A 190 9.15 -13.85 0.09
C GLY A 190 10.19 -13.12 0.91
N TYR A 191 9.89 -12.82 2.19
CA TYR A 191 10.84 -12.22 3.13
C TYR A 191 10.58 -12.63 4.58
N GLN A 192 11.57 -12.37 5.45
CA GLN A 192 11.48 -12.57 6.89
C GLN A 192 11.14 -11.24 7.60
N VAL A 193 10.24 -11.26 8.57
CA VAL A 193 9.89 -10.06 9.34
C VAL A 193 11.09 -9.47 10.12
N THR A 194 12.10 -10.29 10.40
CA THR A 194 13.35 -9.84 11.01
C THR A 194 14.26 -9.05 10.06
N SER A 195 14.02 -9.16 8.75
CA SER A 195 14.78 -8.48 7.70
C SER A 195 13.85 -8.05 6.56
N PRO A 196 12.90 -7.13 6.83
CA PRO A 196 11.80 -6.83 5.92
C PRO A 196 12.22 -6.15 4.61
N GLN A 197 13.44 -5.61 4.53
CA GLN A 197 13.99 -5.01 3.32
C GLN A 197 14.88 -5.98 2.50
N VAL A 198 14.92 -7.28 2.86
CA VAL A 198 15.69 -8.30 2.12
C VAL A 198 14.73 -9.35 1.60
N TRP A 199 14.52 -9.36 0.28
CA TRP A 199 13.56 -10.23 -0.37
C TRP A 199 14.23 -11.33 -1.20
N SER A 200 13.47 -12.36 -1.50
CA SER A 200 13.86 -13.42 -2.41
C SER A 200 14.09 -12.90 -3.84
N GLU A 201 14.56 -13.76 -4.72
CA GLU A 201 14.38 -13.59 -6.16
C GLU A 201 12.88 -13.51 -6.47
N PRO A 202 12.48 -12.78 -7.54
CA PRO A 202 11.10 -12.78 -8.00
C PRO A 202 10.69 -14.17 -8.49
N SER A 203 9.43 -14.54 -8.30
CA SER A 203 8.83 -15.68 -9.01
C SER A 203 8.92 -15.46 -10.53
N GLU A 204 8.69 -16.53 -11.31
CA GLU A 204 8.35 -16.33 -12.71
C GLU A 204 7.15 -15.40 -12.84
N PRO A 205 7.09 -14.57 -13.92
CA PRO A 205 5.96 -13.70 -14.16
C PRO A 205 4.71 -14.54 -14.45
N LEU A 206 3.60 -14.18 -13.83
CA LEU A 206 2.29 -14.74 -14.10
C LEU A 206 1.43 -13.70 -14.78
N GLU A 207 1.04 -13.95 -16.03
CA GLU A 207 0.15 -13.09 -16.81
C GLU A 207 -1.28 -13.64 -16.76
N ILE A 208 -2.24 -12.76 -16.39
CA ILE A 208 -3.66 -13.08 -16.41
C ILE A 208 -4.24 -12.54 -17.70
N HIS A 209 -4.81 -13.41 -18.53
CA HIS A 209 -5.51 -13.04 -19.76
C HIS A 209 -6.98 -12.77 -19.46
N VAL A 210 -7.39 -11.50 -19.67
CA VAL A 210 -8.79 -11.08 -19.49
C VAL A 210 -9.51 -11.24 -20.84
N SER A 211 -10.50 -12.14 -20.91
CA SER A 211 -11.32 -12.35 -22.12
C SER A 211 -12.19 -11.13 -22.37
N GLY A 212 -12.18 -10.60 -23.59
CA GLY A 212 -13.12 -9.53 -23.94
C GLY A 212 -12.57 -8.30 -24.66
N ALA A 213 -11.44 -8.39 -25.35
CA ALA A 213 -11.19 -7.52 -26.48
C ALA A 213 -11.73 -8.23 -27.73
N VAL A 214 -12.97 -8.04 -28.06
CA VAL A 214 -13.45 -8.27 -29.43
C VAL A 214 -12.65 -7.31 -30.29
N GLN A 215 -11.57 -7.79 -30.91
CA GLN A 215 -10.99 -7.10 -32.07
C GLN A 215 -12.12 -7.00 -33.08
N PRO A 216 -12.41 -5.82 -33.64
CA PRO A 216 -13.33 -5.76 -34.79
C PRO A 216 -12.68 -6.60 -35.87
N LEU A 217 -13.23 -7.78 -36.15
CA LEU A 217 -12.96 -8.46 -37.40
C LEU A 217 -13.32 -7.49 -38.51
N GLU A 218 -12.33 -7.04 -39.29
CA GLU A 218 -12.56 -6.38 -40.53
C GLU A 218 -13.51 -7.23 -41.36
N ARG A 219 -14.74 -6.74 -41.53
CA ARG A 219 -15.81 -7.37 -42.29
C ARG A 219 -15.45 -7.30 -43.78
N PRO A 220 -15.33 -8.43 -44.47
CA PRO A 220 -15.39 -8.39 -45.92
C PRO A 220 -16.76 -7.89 -46.37
N PRO A 221 -16.87 -7.10 -47.47
CA PRO A 221 -18.14 -6.50 -47.88
C PRO A 221 -19.07 -7.56 -48.50
N ASN A 222 -20.37 -7.44 -48.15
CA ASN A 222 -21.55 -8.10 -48.64
C ASN A 222 -21.90 -9.51 -48.11
N VAL A 223 -22.95 -9.54 -47.27
CA VAL A 223 -24.24 -10.21 -47.56
C VAL A 223 -25.26 -9.69 -46.56
N SER A 224 -26.47 -9.42 -47.08
CA SER A 224 -27.67 -8.82 -46.52
C SER A 224 -28.33 -9.54 -45.36
N ASP A 225 -28.92 -8.74 -44.47
CA ASP A 225 -30.12 -8.95 -43.63
C ASP A 225 -30.28 -10.23 -42.79
N SER A 226 -30.11 -10.06 -41.46
CA SER A 226 -31.05 -10.62 -40.47
C SER A 226 -30.89 -9.87 -39.14
N LYS A 227 -31.95 -9.23 -38.67
CA LYS A 227 -32.13 -8.58 -37.38
C LYS A 227 -31.89 -9.56 -36.24
N ALA A 228 -30.81 -9.36 -35.45
CA ALA A 228 -30.70 -9.91 -34.10
C ALA A 228 -30.87 -8.73 -33.12
N VAL A 229 -32.01 -8.73 -32.46
CA VAL A 229 -32.34 -7.82 -31.35
C VAL A 229 -31.42 -8.14 -30.18
N SER A 230 -30.50 -7.26 -29.87
CA SER A 230 -29.77 -7.28 -28.60
C SER A 230 -30.72 -6.78 -27.51
N GLN A 231 -31.12 -7.70 -26.62
CA GLN A 231 -31.91 -7.40 -25.43
C GLN A 231 -31.01 -6.62 -24.43
N PRO A 232 -31.42 -5.45 -23.97
CA PRO A 232 -30.73 -4.75 -22.90
C PRO A 232 -30.92 -5.55 -21.61
N GLN A 233 -29.84 -5.89 -20.96
CA GLN A 233 -29.88 -6.53 -19.65
C GLN A 233 -30.44 -5.52 -18.64
N ASP A 234 -31.65 -5.83 -18.15
CA ASP A 234 -32.47 -4.96 -17.31
C ASP A 234 -31.97 -4.99 -15.86
N TYR A 235 -31.06 -4.07 -15.53
CA TYR A 235 -30.54 -3.87 -14.15
C TYR A 235 -31.62 -3.33 -13.18
N THR A 236 -32.80 -3.00 -13.66
CA THR A 236 -33.89 -2.43 -12.84
C THR A 236 -34.44 -3.45 -11.85
N MET A 237 -34.53 -4.73 -12.23
CA MET A 237 -35.06 -5.78 -11.36
C MET A 237 -34.14 -6.13 -10.19
N GLU A 238 -32.83 -6.19 -10.42
CA GLU A 238 -31.86 -6.47 -9.32
C GLU A 238 -31.79 -5.33 -8.31
N ASN A 239 -31.87 -4.09 -8.76
CA ASN A 239 -31.90 -2.92 -7.90
C ASN A 239 -33.21 -2.81 -7.11
N LEU A 240 -34.35 -3.17 -7.71
CA LEU A 240 -35.65 -3.19 -7.02
C LEU A 240 -35.69 -4.26 -5.92
N ILE A 241 -35.10 -5.44 -6.16
CA ILE A 241 -35.03 -6.50 -5.15
C ILE A 241 -34.14 -6.07 -3.98
N ARG A 242 -32.97 -5.44 -4.24
CA ARG A 242 -32.07 -4.94 -3.19
C ARG A 242 -32.73 -3.83 -2.36
N LEU A 243 -33.41 -2.90 -3.00
CA LEU A 243 -34.14 -1.84 -2.30
C LEU A 243 -35.29 -2.41 -1.48
N GLY A 244 -36.05 -3.38 -2.01
CA GLY A 244 -37.14 -4.04 -1.30
C GLY A 244 -36.66 -4.77 -0.04
N LEU A 245 -35.58 -5.52 -0.14
CA LEU A 245 -34.98 -6.21 1.01
C LEU A 245 -34.45 -5.23 2.08
N SER A 246 -33.84 -4.12 1.68
CA SER A 246 -33.38 -3.09 2.60
C SER A 246 -34.49 -2.45 3.40
N VAL A 247 -35.61 -2.12 2.74
CA VAL A 247 -36.82 -1.55 3.39
C VAL A 247 -37.39 -2.57 4.37
N LEU A 248 -37.49 -3.83 3.98
CA LEU A 248 -38.05 -4.89 4.84
C LEU A 248 -37.23 -5.09 6.11
N VAL A 249 -35.88 -5.08 6.00
CA VAL A 249 -34.99 -5.16 7.18
C VAL A 249 -35.18 -3.96 8.10
N LEU A 250 -35.31 -2.74 7.55
CA LEU A 250 -35.52 -1.54 8.36
C LEU A 250 -36.86 -1.56 9.09
N VAL A 251 -37.93 -2.07 8.44
CA VAL A 251 -39.25 -2.22 9.08
C VAL A 251 -39.17 -3.23 10.23
N LEU A 252 -38.53 -4.39 10.03
CA LEU A 252 -38.36 -5.39 11.08
C LEU A 252 -37.54 -4.86 12.27
N LEU A 253 -36.46 -4.13 12.01
CA LEU A 253 -35.69 -3.47 13.04
C LEU A 253 -36.49 -2.43 13.81
N GLY A 254 -37.33 -1.65 13.10
CA GLY A 254 -38.23 -0.68 13.71
C GLY A 254 -39.28 -1.35 14.64
N ILE A 255 -39.84 -2.48 14.25
CA ILE A 255 -40.77 -3.25 15.07
C ILE A 255 -40.09 -3.78 16.34
N LEU A 256 -38.88 -4.37 16.20
CA LEU A 256 -38.11 -4.89 17.35
C LEU A 256 -37.72 -3.78 18.33
N LEU A 257 -37.35 -2.62 17.85
CA LEU A 257 -37.03 -1.47 18.71
C LEU A 257 -38.29 -0.94 19.41
N PHE A 258 -39.43 -0.92 18.73
CA PHE A 258 -40.70 -0.50 19.30
C PHE A 258 -41.15 -1.48 20.41
N GLU A 259 -41.08 -2.78 20.18
CA GLU A 259 -41.38 -3.80 21.20
C GLU A 259 -40.45 -3.72 22.38
N SER A 260 -39.13 -3.51 22.14
CA SER A 260 -38.14 -3.31 23.20
C SER A 260 -38.46 -2.10 24.08
N GLN A 261 -38.86 -0.97 23.48
CA GLN A 261 -39.25 0.23 24.23
C GLN A 261 -40.58 0.04 25.00
N HIS A 262 -41.53 -0.70 24.41
CA HIS A 262 -42.79 -0.97 25.04
C HIS A 262 -42.68 -1.96 26.22
N SER A 263 -41.76 -2.93 26.10
CA SER A 263 -41.44 -3.90 27.15
C SER A 263 -40.76 -3.28 28.37
N GLN A 264 -40.06 -2.13 28.21
CA GLN A 264 -39.39 -1.45 29.33
C GLN A 264 -40.30 -0.48 30.14
N ARG A 265 -41.47 -0.12 29.61
CA ARG A 265 -42.40 0.78 30.34
C ARG A 265 -42.94 0.29 31.68
N PRO A 266 -43.26 -1.03 31.87
CA PRO A 266 -43.71 -1.48 33.21
C PRO A 266 -42.63 -1.47 34.27
N ALA A 267 -41.33 -1.63 33.91
CA ALA A 267 -40.23 -1.66 34.89
C ALA A 267 -39.89 -0.30 35.51
N GLN A 268 -40.12 0.79 34.80
CA GLN A 268 -39.90 2.16 35.32
C GLN A 268 -40.98 2.60 36.29
N HIS A 269 -42.24 2.13 36.13
CA HIS A 269 -43.32 2.44 37.06
C HIS A 269 -43.16 1.67 38.37
N ALA A 270 -42.69 0.42 38.36
CA ALA A 270 -42.41 -0.37 39.55
C ALA A 270 -41.24 0.18 40.41
N ALA A 271 -40.19 0.66 39.74
CA ALA A 271 -39.04 1.27 40.44
C ALA A 271 -39.38 2.63 41.10
N ARG A 272 -40.33 3.37 40.56
CA ARG A 272 -40.75 4.65 41.14
C ARG A 272 -41.70 4.47 42.32
N SER A 273 -42.50 3.40 42.36
CA SER A 273 -43.38 3.06 43.48
C SER A 273 -42.60 2.54 44.71
N SER A 274 -41.53 1.74 44.47
CA SER A 274 -40.72 1.22 45.56
C SER A 274 -39.79 2.27 46.21
N ALA A 275 -39.41 3.32 45.47
CA ALA A 275 -38.66 4.45 46.04
C ALA A 275 -39.53 5.32 46.95
N PHE A 276 -40.85 5.42 46.70
CA PHE A 276 -41.74 6.22 47.53
C PHE A 276 -42.09 5.52 48.86
N VAL A 277 -42.13 4.18 48.90
CA VAL A 277 -42.37 3.41 50.12
C VAL A 277 -41.17 3.44 51.05
N LYS A 278 -39.93 3.49 50.54
CA LYS A 278 -38.74 3.51 51.35
C LYS A 278 -38.44 4.84 52.05
N VAL A 279 -39.03 5.94 51.58
CA VAL A 279 -38.87 7.25 52.21
C VAL A 279 -39.88 7.47 53.36
N ALA A 280 -40.98 6.72 53.39
CA ALA A 280 -41.99 6.79 54.46
C ALA A 280 -41.61 6.03 55.75
N GLU A 281 -40.65 5.08 55.71
CA GLU A 281 -40.22 4.29 56.87
C GLU A 281 -39.02 4.89 57.64
N THR A 282 -38.52 6.05 57.25
CA THR A 282 -37.39 6.72 57.93
C THR A 282 -37.78 7.90 58.82
N TRP A 283 -39.09 8.09 59.12
CA TRP A 283 -39.60 9.16 59.99
C TRP A 283 -40.57 8.62 61.12
N GLU A 284 -40.23 7.52 61.74
CA GLU A 284 -40.73 7.17 63.07
C GLU A 284 -39.59 6.87 64.06
#